data_5aa58d0d7eef1108380862c0df7dd5a3
#
_entry.id   5aa58d0d7eef1108380862c0df7dd5a3
#
_cell.length_a   1.000
_cell.length_b   1.000
_cell.length_c   1.000
_cell.angle_alpha   90.00
_cell.angle_beta   90.00
_cell.angle_gamma   90.00
#
_symmetry.space_group_name_H-M   'P 1'
#
loop_
_entity.id
_entity.type
_entity.pdbx_description
1 polymer ?
#
loop_
_entity_poly.entity_id
_entity_poly.type
_entity_poly.pdbx_seq_one_letter_code
_entity_poly.pdbx_strand_id
1 'polypeptide(L)'
;MITLFTMERDYPYGTLRSTNGSKTKVVLEEKGLAYQTETVSPGAVWKKLPEILAKHPLGKVPWIEDGDLVLYDSTVINEYLNEKSATNPLLPTDPAKRALARAL
;
A
#
# COMPACT_ATOMS: atom_id res chain seq x y z
N MET A 1 0.40 6.53 13.67
CA MET A 1 0.87 6.93 12.32
C MET A 1 0.95 5.72 11.42
N ILE A 2 0.57 5.89 10.17
CA ILE A 2 0.64 4.83 9.17
C ILE A 2 2.08 4.67 8.68
N THR A 3 2.57 3.44 8.63
CA THR A 3 3.85 3.13 8.00
C THR A 3 3.59 2.23 6.79
N LEU A 4 4.04 2.68 5.63
CA LEU A 4 3.97 1.90 4.40
C LEU A 4 5.30 1.16 4.21
N PHE A 5 5.23 -0.15 4.11
CA PHE A 5 6.38 -0.99 3.80
C PHE A 5 6.33 -1.35 2.32
N THR A 6 7.33 -0.93 1.59
CA THR A 6 7.40 -1.11 0.15
C THR A 6 8.83 -1.43 -0.29
N MET A 7 9.00 -1.74 -1.56
CA MET A 7 10.29 -2.10 -2.12
C MET A 7 10.75 -1.02 -3.08
N GLU A 8 12.01 -0.61 -2.93
CA GLU A 8 12.60 0.40 -3.77
C GLU A 8 14.08 0.08 -3.94
N ARG A 9 14.63 0.27 -5.12
CA ARG A 9 16.04 0.02 -5.40
C ARG A 9 16.59 1.07 -6.35
N ASP A 10 17.71 1.67 -5.96
CA ASP A 10 18.40 2.64 -6.77
C ASP A 10 19.39 1.95 -7.72
N TYR A 11 19.43 2.43 -8.95
CA TYR A 11 20.36 2.02 -9.98
C TYR A 11 21.01 3.28 -10.57
N PRO A 12 22.16 3.14 -11.24
CA PRO A 12 22.79 4.31 -11.89
C PRO A 12 21.90 5.05 -12.87
N TYR A 13 20.92 4.35 -13.46
CA TYR A 13 19.99 4.91 -14.44
C TYR A 13 18.64 5.36 -13.85
N GLY A 14 18.44 5.22 -12.54
CA GLY A 14 17.21 5.63 -11.88
C GLY A 14 16.82 4.72 -10.73
N THR A 15 15.65 5.00 -10.15
CA THR A 15 15.11 4.23 -9.03
C THR A 15 13.96 3.37 -9.51
N LEU A 16 14.00 2.07 -9.18
CA LEU A 16 12.88 1.16 -9.40
C LEU A 16 12.07 1.03 -8.12
N ARG A 17 10.75 1.15 -8.23
CA ARG A 17 9.81 1.07 -7.12
C ARG A 17 8.78 -0.02 -7.35
N SER A 18 8.27 -0.57 -6.25
CA SER A 18 7.13 -1.48 -6.32
C SER A 18 5.92 -0.76 -6.91
N THR A 19 5.36 -1.30 -7.99
CA THR A 19 4.17 -0.73 -8.64
C THR A 19 2.99 -0.69 -7.68
N ASN A 20 2.75 -1.77 -6.95
CA ASN A 20 1.65 -1.85 -5.98
C ASN A 20 1.89 -0.92 -4.78
N GLY A 21 3.13 -0.79 -4.33
CA GLY A 21 3.49 0.18 -3.30
C GLY A 21 3.25 1.61 -3.74
N SER A 22 3.54 1.91 -5.01
CA SER A 22 3.28 3.24 -5.59
C SER A 22 1.79 3.56 -5.65
N LYS A 23 0.94 2.58 -5.95
CA LYS A 23 -0.52 2.76 -5.91
C LYS A 23 -0.99 3.19 -4.53
N THR A 24 -0.48 2.56 -3.49
CA THR A 24 -0.82 2.92 -2.11
C THR A 24 -0.31 4.30 -1.73
N LYS A 25 0.89 4.67 -2.19
CA LYS A 25 1.41 6.03 -1.99
C LYS A 25 0.48 7.09 -2.59
N VAL A 26 -0.01 6.85 -3.80
CA VAL A 26 -0.95 7.76 -4.45
C VAL A 26 -2.20 7.95 -3.58
N VAL A 27 -2.76 6.88 -3.05
CA VAL A 27 -3.93 6.95 -2.18
C VAL A 27 -3.63 7.74 -0.91
N LEU A 28 -2.50 7.49 -0.26
CA LEU A 28 -2.09 8.22 0.94
C LEU A 28 -1.98 9.72 0.68
N GLU A 29 -1.34 10.10 -0.43
CA GLU A 29 -1.19 11.49 -0.81
C GLU A 29 -2.53 12.14 -1.16
N GLU A 30 -3.36 11.47 -1.95
CA GLU A 30 -4.68 12.00 -2.32
C GLU A 30 -5.60 12.17 -1.12
N LYS A 31 -5.52 11.28 -0.14
CA LYS A 31 -6.30 11.38 1.09
C LYS A 31 -5.72 12.37 2.09
N GLY A 32 -4.51 12.86 1.87
CA GLY A 32 -3.84 13.76 2.80
C GLY A 32 -3.53 13.12 4.15
N LEU A 33 -3.37 11.81 4.19
CA LEU A 33 -3.05 11.08 5.41
C LEU A 33 -1.57 11.17 5.73
N ALA A 34 -1.24 11.40 7.00
CA ALA A 34 0.14 11.38 7.45
C ALA A 34 0.67 9.95 7.44
N TYR A 35 1.84 9.74 6.88
CA TYR A 35 2.47 8.41 6.82
C TYR A 35 3.98 8.53 6.71
N GLN A 36 4.64 7.42 6.97
CA GLN A 36 6.07 7.27 6.68
C GLN A 36 6.26 5.99 5.87
N THR A 37 7.39 5.92 5.17
CA THR A 37 7.70 4.80 4.29
C THR A 37 8.94 4.08 4.81
N GLU A 38 8.87 2.76 4.87
CA GLU A 38 10.01 1.89 5.15
C GLU A 38 10.30 1.05 3.92
N THR A 39 11.56 1.00 3.52
CA THR A 39 11.98 0.22 2.36
C THR A 39 12.40 -1.17 2.78
N VAL A 40 11.81 -2.18 2.12
CA VAL A 40 12.15 -3.58 2.35
C VAL A 40 13.13 -4.02 1.26
N SER A 41 14.18 -4.75 1.65
CA SER A 41 15.18 -5.25 0.71
C SER A 41 14.53 -6.21 -0.30
N PRO A 42 14.79 -6.05 -1.61
CA PRO A 42 14.32 -7.00 -2.62
C PRO A 42 14.74 -8.44 -2.32
N GLY A 43 15.96 -8.63 -1.84
CA GLY A 43 16.46 -9.97 -1.48
C GLY A 43 15.65 -10.61 -0.35
N ALA A 44 15.25 -9.83 0.65
CA ALA A 44 14.42 -10.32 1.75
C ALA A 44 13.05 -10.79 1.23
N VAL A 45 12.46 -10.03 0.30
CA VAL A 45 11.18 -10.38 -0.32
C VAL A 45 11.30 -11.65 -1.16
N TRP A 46 12.32 -11.72 -2.02
CA TRP A 46 12.53 -12.89 -2.88
C TRP A 46 12.80 -14.17 -2.09
N LYS A 47 13.54 -14.07 -0.99
CA LYS A 47 13.85 -15.21 -0.12
C LYS A 47 12.71 -15.56 0.81
N LYS A 48 11.66 -14.71 0.87
CA LYS A 48 10.51 -14.89 1.75
C LYS A 48 10.93 -15.10 3.20
N LEU A 49 11.77 -14.21 3.70
CA LEU A 49 12.27 -14.33 5.07
C LEU A 49 11.13 -14.37 6.08
N PRO A 50 11.32 -15.08 7.23
CA PRO A 50 10.25 -15.21 8.23
C PRO A 50 9.63 -13.90 8.68
N GLU A 51 10.42 -12.84 8.82
CA GLU A 51 9.92 -11.51 9.20
C GLU A 51 8.98 -10.91 8.13
N ILE A 52 9.20 -11.24 6.86
CA ILE A 52 8.32 -10.79 5.76
C ILE A 52 7.03 -11.59 5.78
N LEU A 53 7.12 -12.91 5.92
CA LEU A 53 5.94 -13.79 5.96
C LEU A 53 5.05 -13.50 7.16
N ALA A 54 5.62 -13.02 8.26
CA ALA A 54 4.85 -12.64 9.44
C ALA A 54 3.94 -11.44 9.16
N LYS A 55 4.30 -10.56 8.23
CA LYS A 55 3.54 -9.36 7.86
C LYS A 55 2.68 -9.58 6.63
N HIS A 56 3.20 -10.29 5.65
CA HIS A 56 2.51 -10.59 4.39
C HIS A 56 2.62 -12.09 4.12
N PRO A 57 1.53 -12.85 4.31
CA PRO A 57 1.59 -14.33 4.20
C PRO A 57 2.09 -14.85 2.85
N LEU A 58 1.93 -14.06 1.79
CA LEU A 58 2.44 -14.41 0.46
C LEU A 58 3.88 -13.95 0.23
N GLY A 59 4.48 -13.30 1.23
CA GLY A 59 5.86 -12.83 1.16
C GLY A 59 6.08 -11.74 0.14
N LYS A 60 5.16 -10.79 0.03
CA LYS A 60 5.20 -9.71 -0.95
C LYS A 60 5.15 -8.34 -0.29
N VAL A 61 5.22 -7.30 -1.08
CA VAL A 61 4.96 -5.91 -0.69
C VAL A 61 3.83 -5.38 -1.57
N PRO A 62 3.10 -4.34 -1.16
CA PRO A 62 3.25 -3.59 0.07
C PRO A 62 2.47 -4.20 1.23
N TRP A 63 2.78 -3.76 2.44
CA TRP A 63 1.88 -3.86 3.57
C TRP A 63 1.93 -2.55 4.34
N ILE A 64 0.93 -2.30 5.17
CA ILE A 64 0.93 -1.14 6.07
C ILE A 64 0.81 -1.61 7.51
N GLU A 65 1.34 -0.80 8.40
CA GLU A 65 1.11 -0.92 9.84
C GLU A 65 0.47 0.39 10.30
N ASP A 66 -0.67 0.28 10.97
CA ASP A 66 -1.42 1.41 11.50
C ASP A 66 -1.78 1.06 12.95
N GLY A 67 -0.94 1.49 13.89
CA GLY A 67 -1.01 1.01 15.26
C GLY A 67 -0.75 -0.50 15.29
N ASP A 68 -1.68 -1.26 15.87
CA ASP A 68 -1.57 -2.72 15.93
C ASP A 68 -2.11 -3.42 14.68
N LEU A 69 -2.74 -2.67 13.78
CA LEU A 69 -3.30 -3.23 12.55
C LEU A 69 -2.20 -3.42 11.50
N VAL A 70 -2.11 -4.63 10.96
CA VAL A 70 -1.25 -4.94 9.83
C VAL A 70 -2.13 -5.39 8.68
N LEU A 71 -2.05 -4.68 7.55
CA LEU A 71 -2.81 -5.02 6.35
C LEU A 71 -1.87 -5.25 5.18
N TYR A 72 -2.15 -6.27 4.40
CA TYR A 72 -1.45 -6.55 3.15
C TYR A 72 -2.46 -6.57 2.00
N ASP A 73 -1.96 -6.65 0.76
CA ASP A 73 -2.71 -6.51 -0.48
C ASP A 73 -3.08 -5.05 -0.75
N SER A 74 -2.49 -4.48 -1.81
CA SER A 74 -2.65 -3.06 -2.12
C SER A 74 -4.11 -2.64 -2.33
N THR A 75 -4.94 -3.51 -2.90
CA THR A 75 -6.37 -3.21 -3.10
C THR A 75 -7.09 -3.08 -1.77
N VAL A 76 -6.83 -4.01 -0.85
CA VAL A 76 -7.42 -3.99 0.50
C VAL A 76 -6.94 -2.76 1.27
N ILE A 77 -5.65 -2.48 1.21
CA ILE A 77 -5.04 -1.31 1.86
C ILE A 77 -5.69 -0.03 1.34
N ASN A 78 -5.81 0.10 0.03
CA ASN A 78 -6.37 1.30 -0.59
C ASN A 78 -7.83 1.52 -0.20
N GLU A 79 -8.62 0.46 -0.11
CA GLU A 79 -10.00 0.55 0.38
C GLU A 79 -10.06 0.97 1.85
N TYR A 80 -9.22 0.38 2.68
CA TYR A 80 -9.12 0.76 4.09
C TYR A 80 -8.79 2.25 4.25
N LEU A 81 -7.79 2.73 3.51
CA LEU A 81 -7.38 4.13 3.57
C LEU A 81 -8.49 5.08 3.11
N ASN A 82 -9.22 4.69 2.07
CA ASN A 82 -10.35 5.46 1.59
C ASN A 82 -11.46 5.55 2.65
N GLU A 83 -11.74 4.44 3.34
CA GLU A 83 -12.76 4.39 4.39
C GLU A 83 -12.33 5.09 5.67
N LYS A 84 -11.04 5.05 6.00
CA LYS A 84 -10.48 5.65 7.22
C LYS A 84 -10.70 7.14 7.28
N SER A 85 -10.70 7.84 6.15
CA SER A 85 -10.85 9.29 6.08
C SER A 85 -12.01 9.67 5.17
N ALA A 86 -12.92 10.52 5.66
CA ALA A 86 -14.01 11.05 4.85
C ALA A 86 -13.55 12.15 3.90
N THR A 87 -12.34 12.69 4.12
CA THR A 87 -11.78 13.75 3.28
C THR A 87 -11.41 13.18 1.90
N ASN A 88 -11.80 13.89 0.85
CA ASN A 88 -11.48 13.53 -0.53
C ASN A 88 -11.81 12.07 -0.85
N PRO A 89 -13.10 11.67 -0.86
CA PRO A 89 -13.48 10.30 -1.21
C PRO A 89 -12.97 9.94 -2.60
N LEU A 90 -12.35 8.76 -2.73
CA LEU A 90 -11.78 8.31 -3.98
C LEU A 90 -12.74 7.50 -4.84
N LEU A 91 -13.87 7.10 -4.27
CA LEU A 91 -14.92 6.36 -4.95
C LEU A 91 -16.26 7.08 -4.78
N PRO A 92 -17.15 6.98 -5.78
CA PRO A 92 -18.51 7.50 -5.65
C PRO A 92 -19.26 6.81 -4.50
N THR A 93 -20.19 7.51 -3.87
CA THR A 93 -21.03 6.93 -2.82
C THR A 93 -22.21 6.14 -3.39
N ASP A 94 -22.66 6.49 -4.59
CA ASP A 94 -23.73 5.74 -5.28
C ASP A 94 -23.26 4.33 -5.61
N PRO A 95 -24.00 3.28 -5.20
CA PRO A 95 -23.54 1.90 -5.39
C PRO A 95 -23.25 1.52 -6.85
N ALA A 96 -24.06 1.95 -7.80
CA ALA A 96 -23.84 1.63 -9.22
C ALA A 96 -22.58 2.32 -9.75
N LYS A 97 -22.43 3.59 -9.48
CA LYS A 97 -21.23 4.36 -9.90
C LYS A 97 -19.97 3.82 -9.23
N ARG A 98 -20.07 3.44 -7.97
CA ARG A 98 -18.96 2.86 -7.22
C ARG A 98 -18.52 1.51 -7.81
N ALA A 99 -19.49 0.69 -8.18
CA ALA A 99 -19.21 -0.59 -8.83
C ALA A 99 -18.52 -0.39 -10.19
N LEU A 100 -18.99 0.56 -10.99
CA LEU A 100 -18.37 0.89 -12.28
C LEU A 100 -16.94 1.40 -12.10
N ALA A 101 -16.70 2.25 -11.11
CA ALA A 101 -15.37 2.75 -10.80
C ALA A 101 -14.41 1.62 -10.42
N ARG A 102 -14.88 0.63 -9.65
CA ARG A 102 -14.07 -0.54 -9.28
C ARG A 102 -13.79 -1.47 -10.45
N ALA A 103 -14.69 -1.53 -11.43
CA ALA A 103 -14.53 -2.37 -12.62
C ALA A 103 -13.46 -1.86 -13.59
N LEU A 104 -13.09 -0.60 -13.49
CA LEU A 104 -12.02 -0.02 -14.30
C LEU A 104 -10.66 -0.38 -13.74
#